data_7ea7a9930b00e1a98298331b092aca97
#
_entry.id   7ea7a9930b00e1a98298331b092aca97
#
_cell.length_a   1.000
_cell.length_b   1.000
_cell.length_c   1.000
_cell.angle_alpha   90.00
_cell.angle_beta   90.00
_cell.angle_gamma   90.00
#
_symmetry.space_group_name_H-M   'P 1'
#
loop_
_entity.id
_entity.type
_entity.pdbx_description
1 polymer ?
#
loop_
_entity_poly.entity_id
_entity_poly.type
_entity_poly.pdbx_seq_one_letter_code
_entity_poly.pdbx_strand_id
1 'polypeptide(L)'
;MEASVKAASGAVESNGLSMLDIAKHAVRTVIQTLDSQDRLCVITFCRHAELVLPLLPMDEEGKARAEQILEKMTFGSGTALWQGLNASFRELHSKRREGSFCHTMLLTDGETEDSAQIMQHLQDAKAGYGGEIPGTVSTFGFGYEIDSKLLVKVASFCDGTYAFIPDAGFVGTIFVNSISNLLATSGMNAKLQVKPLEAVQRVLGGFELAMGEIRLGSLQYGQSTDILLQTDPEAAPVEIQLQVQSLSGPVTVTSTPLTPGDVNQVAVQFCRCSFVDCLMRLAPAVEENIDSGKTMLKALADQVAATPASSEVHVQALLEDILGQCAEAVEKPEYWNRWGKHYVPSVMFAHKLQQCNNFKDPGVQLYGSELFADIRDIADAAFNKLPAPSVTPARYRYLGGGQLVHNPAFSTTSHLRDLGISRSAPREIDMSAYNDASAG
;
A
#
# COMPACT_ATOMS: atom_id res chain seq x y z
N MET A 1 13.41 -8.50 11.50
CA MET A 1 12.44 -9.60 11.24
C MET A 1 12.68 -10.88 12.06
N GLU A 2 13.49 -10.82 13.12
CA GLU A 2 13.70 -11.96 14.05
C GLU A 2 12.56 -12.08 15.10
N ALA A 3 11.78 -11.01 15.30
CA ALA A 3 10.72 -10.97 16.28
C ALA A 3 9.58 -11.94 15.92
N SER A 4 9.03 -12.58 16.95
CA SER A 4 7.80 -13.38 16.81
C SER A 4 6.64 -12.44 16.46
N VAL A 5 5.73 -12.94 15.64
CA VAL A 5 4.53 -12.20 15.29
C VAL A 5 3.67 -12.01 16.53
N LYS A 6 3.21 -10.79 16.77
CA LYS A 6 2.28 -10.46 17.86
C LYS A 6 0.90 -10.22 17.28
N ALA A 7 -0.09 -10.89 17.83
CA ALA A 7 -1.49 -10.63 17.51
C ALA A 7 -1.91 -9.20 17.92
N ALA A 8 -3.01 -8.70 17.37
CA ALA A 8 -3.58 -7.41 17.74
C ALA A 8 -3.84 -7.26 19.25
N SER A 9 -4.07 -8.36 19.98
CA SER A 9 -4.20 -8.40 21.44
C SER A 9 -2.87 -8.17 22.21
N GLY A 10 -1.70 -8.17 21.52
CA GLY A 10 -0.38 -8.12 22.14
C GLY A 10 0.18 -9.49 22.55
N ALA A 11 -0.60 -10.56 22.39
CA ALA A 11 -0.11 -11.91 22.58
C ALA A 11 0.84 -12.31 21.43
N VAL A 12 1.86 -13.12 21.72
CA VAL A 12 2.69 -13.74 20.69
C VAL A 12 1.84 -14.78 19.97
N GLU A 13 1.77 -14.71 18.64
CA GLU A 13 1.11 -15.76 17.87
C GLU A 13 1.81 -17.10 18.09
N SER A 14 1.03 -18.13 18.42
CA SER A 14 1.55 -19.43 18.89
C SER A 14 2.08 -20.33 17.78
N ASN A 15 2.08 -19.87 16.51
CA ASN A 15 2.50 -20.68 15.35
C ASN A 15 4.01 -20.77 15.14
N GLY A 16 4.81 -20.07 15.96
CA GLY A 16 6.27 -20.10 15.90
C GLY A 16 6.91 -19.43 14.69
N LEU A 17 6.13 -18.78 13.83
CA LEU A 17 6.62 -18.09 12.64
C LEU A 17 7.26 -16.74 13.01
N SER A 18 8.35 -16.42 12.34
CA SER A 18 8.96 -15.10 12.40
C SER A 18 8.38 -14.16 11.34
N MET A 19 8.56 -12.86 11.51
CA MET A 19 8.21 -11.87 10.48
C MET A 19 8.92 -12.13 9.16
N LEU A 20 10.14 -12.68 9.19
CA LEU A 20 10.86 -13.10 7.98
C LEU A 20 10.17 -14.27 7.27
N ASP A 21 9.67 -15.27 8.00
CA ASP A 21 8.97 -16.40 7.39
C ASP A 21 7.71 -15.93 6.64
N ILE A 22 7.00 -14.97 7.22
CA ILE A 22 5.80 -14.37 6.62
C ILE A 22 6.16 -13.48 5.44
N ALA A 23 7.23 -12.68 5.54
CA ALA A 23 7.73 -11.89 4.42
C ALA A 23 8.14 -12.78 3.24
N LYS A 24 8.83 -13.91 3.50
CA LYS A 24 9.16 -14.90 2.47
C LYS A 24 7.91 -15.45 1.80
N HIS A 25 6.86 -15.72 2.58
CA HIS A 25 5.59 -16.22 2.03
C HIS A 25 4.92 -15.18 1.12
N ALA A 26 4.92 -13.91 1.52
CA ALA A 26 4.44 -12.81 0.69
C ALA A 26 5.23 -12.68 -0.62
N VAL A 27 6.57 -12.73 -0.56
CA VAL A 27 7.41 -12.66 -1.77
C VAL A 27 7.19 -13.87 -2.67
N ARG A 28 6.95 -15.08 -2.12
CA ARG A 28 6.55 -16.26 -2.90
C ARG A 28 5.26 -16.02 -3.68
N THR A 29 4.27 -15.36 -3.06
CA THR A 29 3.03 -15.01 -3.76
C THR A 29 3.32 -14.11 -4.95
N VAL A 30 4.16 -13.10 -4.78
CA VAL A 30 4.60 -12.25 -5.90
C VAL A 30 5.27 -13.07 -6.99
N ILE A 31 6.24 -13.94 -6.66
CA ILE A 31 6.95 -14.80 -7.62
C ILE A 31 5.97 -15.66 -8.41
N GLN A 32 4.98 -16.27 -7.77
CA GLN A 32 4.02 -17.14 -8.44
C GLN A 32 3.04 -16.37 -9.33
N THR A 33 2.73 -15.11 -8.98
CA THR A 33 1.81 -14.26 -9.74
C THR A 33 2.46 -13.67 -11.01
N LEU A 34 3.76 -13.37 -10.97
CA LEU A 34 4.50 -12.84 -12.11
C LEU A 34 4.62 -13.88 -13.24
N ASP A 35 4.77 -13.42 -14.47
CA ASP A 35 4.97 -14.27 -15.66
C ASP A 35 6.34 -14.05 -16.31
N SER A 36 6.60 -14.74 -17.42
CA SER A 36 7.89 -14.69 -18.12
C SER A 36 8.25 -13.33 -18.74
N GLN A 37 7.31 -12.42 -18.87
CA GLN A 37 7.53 -11.05 -19.35
C GLN A 37 7.96 -10.14 -18.20
N ASP A 38 7.58 -10.48 -16.98
CA ASP A 38 7.95 -9.77 -15.78
C ASP A 38 9.37 -10.09 -15.33
N ARG A 39 9.98 -9.16 -14.60
CA ARG A 39 11.31 -9.34 -14.03
C ARG A 39 11.28 -8.99 -12.56
N LEU A 40 11.97 -9.78 -11.77
CA LEU A 40 12.10 -9.57 -10.32
C LEU A 40 13.57 -9.50 -9.93
N CYS A 41 13.90 -8.57 -9.02
CA CYS A 41 15.10 -8.64 -8.19
C CYS A 41 14.70 -8.69 -6.71
N VAL A 42 15.55 -9.28 -5.89
CA VAL A 42 15.37 -9.31 -4.43
C VAL A 42 16.62 -8.73 -3.78
N ILE A 43 16.41 -7.75 -2.92
CA ILE A 43 17.43 -7.08 -2.14
C ILE A 43 17.09 -7.26 -0.67
N THR A 44 18.03 -7.80 0.09
CA THR A 44 17.95 -7.80 1.55
C THR A 44 18.74 -6.63 2.09
N PHE A 45 18.25 -6.04 3.18
CA PHE A 45 18.98 -4.99 3.87
C PHE A 45 18.87 -5.16 5.39
N CYS A 46 19.98 -4.92 6.04
CA CYS A 46 20.11 -4.79 7.48
C CYS A 46 21.04 -3.61 7.76
N ARG A 47 22.26 -3.79 8.23
CA ARG A 47 23.30 -2.74 8.25
C ARG A 47 23.85 -2.41 6.86
N HIS A 48 23.78 -3.37 5.95
CA HIS A 48 24.17 -3.24 4.54
C HIS A 48 23.09 -3.85 3.65
N ALA A 49 22.99 -3.37 2.42
CA ALA A 49 22.13 -3.98 1.42
C ALA A 49 22.91 -5.04 0.62
N GLU A 50 22.22 -6.14 0.30
CA GLU A 50 22.74 -7.21 -0.54
C GLU A 50 21.72 -7.52 -1.65
N LEU A 51 22.19 -7.50 -2.90
CA LEU A 51 21.42 -7.94 -4.06
C LEU A 51 21.47 -9.46 -4.12
N VAL A 52 20.53 -10.14 -3.47
CA VAL A 52 20.50 -11.61 -3.38
C VAL A 52 19.95 -12.27 -4.64
N LEU A 53 19.04 -11.62 -5.34
CA LEU A 53 18.54 -12.00 -6.67
C LEU A 53 18.70 -10.80 -7.60
N PRO A 54 19.57 -10.86 -8.62
CA PRO A 54 19.64 -9.80 -9.63
C PRO A 54 18.38 -9.79 -10.49
N LEU A 55 18.08 -8.64 -11.13
CA LEU A 55 16.89 -8.49 -11.96
C LEU A 55 16.90 -9.48 -13.14
N LEU A 56 16.00 -10.46 -13.10
CA LEU A 56 15.88 -11.52 -14.10
C LEU A 56 14.41 -11.84 -14.43
N PRO A 57 14.10 -12.42 -15.60
CA PRO A 57 12.75 -12.82 -15.97
C PRO A 57 12.17 -13.85 -15.01
N MET A 58 10.82 -13.80 -14.82
CA MET A 58 10.09 -14.74 -13.96
C MET A 58 9.48 -15.89 -14.76
N ASP A 59 10.27 -16.45 -15.70
CA ASP A 59 10.00 -17.75 -16.30
C ASP A 59 10.21 -18.88 -15.26
N GLU A 60 10.05 -20.13 -15.66
CA GLU A 60 10.17 -21.26 -14.75
C GLU A 60 11.55 -21.35 -14.06
N GLU A 61 12.64 -21.04 -14.79
CA GLU A 61 14.00 -21.05 -14.23
C GLU A 61 14.19 -19.88 -13.26
N GLY A 62 13.70 -18.68 -13.60
CA GLY A 62 13.74 -17.51 -12.77
C GLY A 62 12.97 -17.71 -11.46
N LYS A 63 11.75 -18.25 -11.53
CA LYS A 63 10.94 -18.60 -10.35
C LYS A 63 11.65 -19.62 -9.46
N ALA A 64 12.16 -20.70 -10.04
CA ALA A 64 12.90 -21.72 -9.29
C ALA A 64 14.14 -21.15 -8.58
N ARG A 65 14.88 -20.25 -9.26
CA ARG A 65 16.04 -19.56 -8.67
C ARG A 65 15.64 -18.62 -7.53
N ALA A 66 14.55 -17.86 -7.70
CA ALA A 66 14.02 -16.97 -6.67
C ALA A 66 13.62 -17.76 -5.41
N GLU A 67 12.92 -18.88 -5.58
CA GLU A 67 12.54 -19.78 -4.46
C GLU A 67 13.76 -20.30 -3.70
N GLN A 68 14.80 -20.77 -4.40
CA GLN A 68 16.04 -21.25 -3.78
C GLN A 68 16.75 -20.16 -2.95
N ILE A 69 16.68 -18.90 -3.40
CA ILE A 69 17.27 -17.78 -2.69
C ILE A 69 16.44 -17.46 -1.44
N LEU A 70 15.11 -17.42 -1.56
CA LEU A 70 14.22 -17.17 -0.40
C LEU A 70 14.42 -18.21 0.72
N GLU A 71 14.57 -19.49 0.37
CA GLU A 71 14.85 -20.54 1.36
C GLU A 71 16.12 -20.26 2.17
N LYS A 72 17.15 -19.74 1.52
CA LYS A 72 18.46 -19.46 2.15
C LYS A 72 18.51 -18.15 2.92
N MET A 73 17.52 -17.28 2.79
CA MET A 73 17.49 -15.98 3.50
C MET A 73 17.42 -16.20 5.00
N THR A 74 18.28 -15.47 5.72
CA THR A 74 18.37 -15.53 7.19
C THR A 74 18.27 -14.12 7.77
N PHE A 75 18.09 -14.05 9.07
CA PHE A 75 18.00 -12.78 9.81
C PHE A 75 19.30 -11.99 9.74
N GLY A 76 19.16 -10.66 9.62
CA GLY A 76 20.21 -9.69 9.86
C GLY A 76 19.84 -8.74 11.00
N SER A 77 20.80 -7.97 11.52
CA SER A 77 20.57 -6.94 12.54
C SER A 77 20.72 -5.54 11.97
N GLY A 78 19.91 -4.58 12.46
CA GLY A 78 19.87 -3.20 12.00
C GLY A 78 18.94 -3.00 10.81
N THR A 79 18.60 -1.73 10.53
CA THR A 79 17.65 -1.35 9.48
C THR A 79 18.20 -0.12 8.75
N ALA A 80 19.15 -0.32 7.83
CA ALA A 80 19.68 0.74 6.95
C ALA A 80 18.78 0.87 5.71
N LEU A 81 17.66 1.53 5.84
CA LEU A 81 16.62 1.62 4.83
C LEU A 81 17.12 2.26 3.53
N TRP A 82 17.93 3.33 3.64
CA TRP A 82 18.53 3.97 2.48
C TRP A 82 19.39 3.02 1.67
N GLN A 83 20.14 2.15 2.31
CA GLN A 83 20.99 1.18 1.61
C GLN A 83 20.15 0.27 0.69
N GLY A 84 19.00 -0.21 1.20
CA GLY A 84 18.04 -1.01 0.41
C GLY A 84 17.47 -0.23 -0.77
N LEU A 85 16.96 0.98 -0.53
CA LEU A 85 16.42 1.85 -1.58
C LEU A 85 17.46 2.19 -2.65
N ASN A 86 18.65 2.62 -2.25
CA ASN A 86 19.71 2.96 -3.18
C ASN A 86 20.16 1.76 -4.04
N ALA A 87 20.22 0.56 -3.45
CA ALA A 87 20.52 -0.66 -4.20
C ALA A 87 19.43 -0.97 -5.23
N SER A 88 18.14 -0.79 -4.87
CA SER A 88 17.04 -1.01 -5.82
C SER A 88 17.07 0.01 -6.97
N PHE A 89 17.30 1.29 -6.68
CA PHE A 89 17.39 2.33 -7.71
C PHE A 89 18.52 2.07 -8.69
N ARG A 90 19.69 1.66 -8.19
CA ARG A 90 20.83 1.32 -9.04
C ARG A 90 20.53 0.11 -9.94
N GLU A 91 19.91 -0.95 -9.40
CA GLU A 91 19.58 -2.15 -10.16
C GLU A 91 18.53 -1.83 -11.24
N LEU A 92 17.45 -1.11 -10.88
CA LEU A 92 16.42 -0.72 -11.83
C LEU A 92 16.95 0.23 -12.91
N HIS A 93 17.75 1.24 -12.53
CA HIS A 93 18.31 2.18 -13.48
C HIS A 93 19.25 1.51 -14.48
N SER A 94 20.15 0.65 -13.99
CA SER A 94 21.15 -0.01 -14.83
C SER A 94 20.57 -1.04 -15.79
N LYS A 95 19.38 -1.62 -15.46
CA LYS A 95 18.73 -2.69 -16.22
C LYS A 95 17.38 -2.31 -16.78
N ARG A 96 17.06 -1.01 -16.79
CA ARG A 96 15.81 -0.50 -17.37
C ARG A 96 15.68 -0.96 -18.81
N ARG A 97 14.47 -1.35 -19.18
CA ARG A 97 14.08 -1.61 -20.59
C ARG A 97 13.06 -0.59 -21.01
N GLU A 98 13.11 -0.17 -22.25
CA GLU A 98 12.05 0.62 -22.85
C GLU A 98 10.73 -0.18 -22.87
N GLY A 99 9.60 0.49 -22.63
CA GLY A 99 8.31 -0.18 -22.56
C GLY A 99 8.14 -1.05 -21.29
N SER A 100 8.87 -0.77 -20.21
CA SER A 100 8.65 -1.46 -18.94
C SER A 100 8.37 -0.49 -17.80
N PHE A 101 7.47 -0.86 -16.91
CA PHE A 101 7.26 -0.19 -15.64
C PHE A 101 8.23 -0.74 -14.59
N CYS A 102 8.77 0.14 -13.76
CA CYS A 102 9.66 -0.22 -12.67
C CYS A 102 9.00 0.12 -11.33
N HIS A 103 9.03 -0.83 -10.39
CA HIS A 103 8.45 -0.65 -9.07
C HIS A 103 9.31 -1.30 -7.99
N THR A 104 9.39 -0.68 -6.83
CA THR A 104 10.04 -1.22 -5.63
C THR A 104 8.99 -1.44 -4.54
N MET A 105 8.92 -2.67 -4.03
CA MET A 105 8.15 -3.01 -2.83
C MET A 105 9.11 -3.05 -1.64
N LEU A 106 9.06 -2.04 -0.77
CA LEU A 106 9.91 -1.94 0.41
C LEU A 106 9.18 -2.46 1.64
N LEU A 107 9.62 -3.58 2.18
CA LEU A 107 9.06 -4.18 3.38
C LEU A 107 10.01 -4.03 4.57
N THR A 108 9.53 -3.47 5.69
CA THR A 108 10.29 -3.31 6.93
C THR A 108 9.42 -3.57 8.15
N ASP A 109 10.03 -4.09 9.22
CA ASP A 109 9.40 -4.36 10.52
C ASP A 109 9.99 -3.50 11.66
N GLY A 110 10.83 -2.55 11.34
CA GLY A 110 11.50 -1.72 12.33
C GLY A 110 11.76 -0.29 11.88
N GLU A 111 12.10 0.54 12.86
CA GLU A 111 12.58 1.88 12.63
C GLU A 111 13.99 1.85 12.02
N THR A 112 14.30 2.83 11.19
CA THR A 112 15.61 2.93 10.55
C THR A 112 16.54 3.85 11.33
N GLU A 113 17.83 3.51 11.36
CA GLU A 113 18.88 4.29 12.04
C GLU A 113 19.16 5.63 11.34
N ASP A 114 18.84 5.74 10.04
CA ASP A 114 19.11 6.87 9.15
C ASP A 114 17.88 7.72 8.83
N SER A 115 16.79 7.62 9.61
CA SER A 115 15.48 8.25 9.35
C SER A 115 15.55 9.73 9.01
N ALA A 116 16.38 10.50 9.73
CA ALA A 116 16.53 11.94 9.53
C ALA A 116 17.12 12.30 8.16
N GLN A 117 17.85 11.41 7.51
CA GLN A 117 18.61 11.65 6.28
C GLN A 117 17.92 11.10 5.03
N ILE A 118 16.96 10.18 5.18
CA ILE A 118 16.31 9.48 4.07
C ILE A 118 15.74 10.43 3.03
N MET A 119 15.02 11.46 3.47
CA MET A 119 14.38 12.40 2.54
C MET A 119 15.40 13.22 1.75
N GLN A 120 16.53 13.60 2.38
CA GLN A 120 17.62 14.27 1.67
C GLN A 120 18.26 13.33 0.65
N HIS A 121 18.56 12.09 1.03
CA HIS A 121 19.09 11.09 0.12
C HIS A 121 18.18 10.81 -1.08
N LEU A 122 16.86 10.81 -0.88
CA LEU A 122 15.89 10.69 -1.97
C LEU A 122 15.91 11.88 -2.92
N GLN A 123 16.04 13.10 -2.38
CA GLN A 123 16.18 14.33 -3.20
C GLN A 123 17.47 14.30 -4.02
N ASP A 124 18.59 13.93 -3.40
CA ASP A 124 19.88 13.81 -4.07
C ASP A 124 19.87 12.74 -5.15
N ALA A 125 19.26 11.58 -4.87
CA ALA A 125 19.07 10.50 -5.85
C ALA A 125 18.21 10.97 -7.04
N LYS A 126 17.07 11.63 -6.76
CA LYS A 126 16.21 12.17 -7.81
C LYS A 126 16.97 13.14 -8.71
N ALA A 127 17.78 14.02 -8.15
CA ALA A 127 18.63 14.93 -8.92
C ALA A 127 19.69 14.16 -9.72
N GLY A 128 20.32 13.13 -9.12
CA GLY A 128 21.33 12.29 -9.77
C GLY A 128 20.79 11.45 -10.93
N TYR A 129 19.52 11.07 -10.90
CA TYR A 129 18.84 10.33 -11.98
C TYR A 129 18.11 11.24 -12.99
N GLY A 130 18.44 12.53 -13.03
CA GLY A 130 17.88 13.45 -14.03
C GLY A 130 16.49 13.99 -13.69
N GLY A 131 16.11 14.01 -12.43
CA GLY A 131 14.87 14.60 -11.94
C GLY A 131 13.75 13.58 -11.64
N GLU A 132 13.99 12.29 -11.87
CA GLU A 132 13.03 11.22 -11.58
C GLU A 132 13.70 10.05 -10.86
N ILE A 133 13.01 9.45 -9.91
CA ILE A 133 13.45 8.21 -9.27
C ILE A 133 13.24 7.04 -10.24
N PRO A 134 14.15 6.04 -10.28
CA PRO A 134 14.02 4.87 -11.13
C PRO A 134 12.84 3.96 -10.72
N GLY A 135 11.65 4.29 -11.16
CA GLY A 135 10.39 3.62 -10.81
C GLY A 135 9.68 4.20 -9.58
N THR A 136 8.56 3.62 -9.21
CA THR A 136 7.78 4.00 -8.02
C THR A 136 8.19 3.15 -6.82
N VAL A 137 7.91 3.62 -5.58
CA VAL A 137 8.22 2.87 -4.35
C VAL A 137 6.98 2.77 -3.47
N SER A 138 6.46 1.56 -3.29
CA SER A 138 5.47 1.30 -2.24
C SER A 138 6.15 0.76 -0.99
N THR A 139 5.69 1.25 0.16
CA THR A 139 6.27 0.91 1.46
C THR A 139 5.27 0.11 2.29
N PHE A 140 5.75 -0.97 2.90
CA PHE A 140 4.97 -1.89 3.73
C PHE A 140 5.56 -1.93 5.12
N GLY A 141 4.82 -1.39 6.09
CA GLY A 141 5.22 -1.42 7.49
C GLY A 141 4.62 -2.63 8.19
N PHE A 142 5.44 -3.53 8.72
CA PHE A 142 5.00 -4.75 9.37
C PHE A 142 5.15 -4.70 10.88
N GLY A 143 4.06 -4.95 11.61
CA GLY A 143 4.01 -4.85 13.06
C GLY A 143 3.87 -3.41 13.56
N TYR A 144 4.13 -3.21 14.83
CA TYR A 144 3.80 -1.96 15.54
C TYR A 144 5.02 -1.09 15.89
N GLU A 145 6.25 -1.57 15.60
CA GLU A 145 7.50 -0.89 15.92
C GLU A 145 8.14 -0.30 14.64
N ILE A 146 7.34 0.50 13.90
CA ILE A 146 7.72 1.06 12.60
C ILE A 146 7.58 2.58 12.61
N ASP A 147 8.42 3.27 11.83
CA ASP A 147 8.25 4.69 11.53
C ASP A 147 7.32 4.89 10.32
N SER A 148 6.01 4.78 10.55
CA SER A 148 5.03 4.99 9.47
C SER A 148 5.04 6.41 8.91
N LYS A 149 5.43 7.42 9.69
CA LYS A 149 5.56 8.80 9.17
C LYS A 149 6.65 8.89 8.09
N LEU A 150 7.77 8.22 8.29
CA LEU A 150 8.84 8.13 7.30
C LEU A 150 8.39 7.30 6.08
N LEU A 151 7.81 6.12 6.30
CA LEU A 151 7.36 5.24 5.22
C LEU A 151 6.32 5.92 4.30
N VAL A 152 5.39 6.68 4.89
CA VAL A 152 4.43 7.54 4.17
C VAL A 152 5.14 8.59 3.32
N LYS A 153 6.16 9.27 3.87
CA LYS A 153 6.93 10.29 3.12
C LYS A 153 7.69 9.68 1.96
N VAL A 154 8.32 8.51 2.17
CA VAL A 154 9.05 7.78 1.11
C VAL A 154 8.09 7.39 -0.01
N ALA A 155 6.95 6.76 0.32
CA ALA A 155 5.94 6.37 -0.66
C ALA A 155 5.41 7.57 -1.44
N SER A 156 5.03 8.66 -0.75
CA SER A 156 4.54 9.89 -1.39
C SER A 156 5.58 10.55 -2.30
N PHE A 157 6.84 10.56 -1.90
CA PHE A 157 7.92 11.16 -2.69
C PHE A 157 8.20 10.37 -3.98
N CYS A 158 8.03 9.05 -3.92
CA CYS A 158 8.32 8.12 -5.02
C CYS A 158 7.06 7.67 -5.76
N ASP A 159 5.94 8.39 -5.67
CA ASP A 159 4.66 8.12 -6.35
C ASP A 159 4.11 6.69 -6.15
N GLY A 160 4.38 6.11 -4.98
CA GLY A 160 3.88 4.80 -4.57
C GLY A 160 2.82 4.88 -3.47
N THR A 161 2.58 3.74 -2.81
CA THR A 161 1.58 3.60 -1.74
C THR A 161 2.23 3.22 -0.42
N TYR A 162 1.57 3.52 0.68
CA TYR A 162 1.92 2.98 1.99
C TYR A 162 0.83 2.02 2.46
N ALA A 163 1.23 0.85 2.93
CA ALA A 163 0.32 -0.11 3.54
C ALA A 163 0.84 -0.60 4.90
N PHE A 164 -0.07 -0.69 5.86
CA PHE A 164 0.20 -1.20 7.20
C PHE A 164 -0.22 -2.65 7.32
N ILE A 165 0.69 -3.50 7.80
CA ILE A 165 0.48 -4.93 8.02
C ILE A 165 0.55 -5.19 9.54
N PRO A 166 -0.59 -5.27 10.24
CA PRO A 166 -0.58 -5.42 11.70
C PRO A 166 -0.04 -6.77 12.18
N ASP A 167 -0.37 -7.84 11.47
CA ASP A 167 0.01 -9.22 11.82
C ASP A 167 0.04 -10.13 10.58
N ALA A 168 0.40 -11.39 10.80
CA ALA A 168 0.53 -12.40 9.75
C ALA A 168 -0.75 -12.66 8.95
N GLY A 169 -1.91 -12.52 9.58
CA GLY A 169 -3.20 -12.79 8.94
C GLY A 169 -3.54 -11.82 7.80
N PHE A 170 -2.91 -10.64 7.80
CA PHE A 170 -3.15 -9.59 6.79
C PHE A 170 -2.13 -9.59 5.64
N VAL A 171 -1.01 -10.28 5.79
CA VAL A 171 0.08 -10.24 4.81
C VAL A 171 -0.40 -10.69 3.43
N GLY A 172 -1.10 -11.82 3.36
CA GLY A 172 -1.61 -12.34 2.09
C GLY A 172 -2.46 -11.32 1.36
N THR A 173 -3.48 -10.81 2.01
CA THR A 173 -4.42 -9.85 1.40
C THR A 173 -3.73 -8.56 0.95
N ILE A 174 -2.85 -7.99 1.78
CA ILE A 174 -2.18 -6.73 1.44
C ILE A 174 -1.24 -6.92 0.26
N PHE A 175 -0.48 -8.02 0.21
CA PHE A 175 0.40 -8.30 -0.91
C PHE A 175 -0.34 -8.70 -2.18
N VAL A 176 -1.42 -9.48 -2.06
CA VAL A 176 -2.30 -9.84 -3.20
C VAL A 176 -2.90 -8.57 -3.81
N ASN A 177 -3.48 -7.68 -3.01
CA ASN A 177 -4.02 -6.42 -3.52
C ASN A 177 -2.93 -5.53 -4.13
N SER A 178 -1.76 -5.47 -3.51
CA SER A 178 -0.66 -4.63 -3.97
C SER A 178 -0.09 -5.09 -5.31
N ILE A 179 0.14 -6.41 -5.48
CA ILE A 179 0.62 -6.95 -6.75
C ILE A 179 -0.47 -6.84 -7.84
N SER A 180 -1.75 -6.97 -7.48
CA SER A 180 -2.86 -6.83 -8.42
C SER A 180 -2.98 -5.39 -8.94
N ASN A 181 -2.86 -4.39 -8.06
CA ASN A 181 -2.80 -2.98 -8.46
C ASN A 181 -1.60 -2.70 -9.38
N LEU A 182 -0.44 -3.28 -9.07
CA LEU A 182 0.77 -3.11 -9.87
C LEU A 182 0.61 -3.71 -11.27
N LEU A 183 0.13 -4.95 -11.37
CA LEU A 183 -0.05 -5.64 -12.65
C LEU A 183 -1.22 -5.07 -13.47
N ALA A 184 -2.20 -4.43 -12.83
CA ALA A 184 -3.26 -3.71 -13.52
C ALA A 184 -2.83 -2.30 -13.99
N THR A 185 -1.57 -1.89 -13.83
CA THR A 185 -1.10 -0.56 -14.21
C THR A 185 -1.10 -0.37 -15.72
N SER A 186 -1.77 0.68 -16.18
CA SER A 186 -1.81 1.12 -17.60
C SER A 186 -0.78 2.19 -17.92
N GLY A 187 -0.38 2.97 -16.92
CA GLY A 187 0.58 4.05 -17.08
C GLY A 187 1.18 4.52 -15.75
N MET A 188 2.39 5.03 -15.81
CA MET A 188 3.12 5.61 -14.67
C MET A 188 3.48 7.07 -14.94
N ASN A 189 3.94 7.76 -13.88
CA ASN A 189 4.29 9.19 -13.93
C ASN A 189 3.15 10.05 -14.46
N ALA A 190 1.91 9.66 -14.17
CA ALA A 190 0.74 10.40 -14.60
C ALA A 190 0.69 11.78 -13.91
N LYS A 191 0.43 12.81 -14.72
CA LYS A 191 0.41 14.21 -14.30
C LYS A 191 -0.73 14.94 -14.99
N LEU A 192 -1.43 15.79 -14.26
CA LEU A 192 -2.38 16.75 -14.81
C LEU A 192 -1.74 18.13 -14.85
N GLN A 193 -1.68 18.74 -16.01
CA GLN A 193 -1.40 20.17 -16.15
C GLN A 193 -2.72 20.92 -16.21
N VAL A 194 -2.81 22.00 -15.44
CA VAL A 194 -4.02 22.78 -15.25
C VAL A 194 -3.77 24.24 -15.65
N LYS A 195 -4.59 24.80 -16.55
CA LYS A 195 -4.49 26.18 -17.05
C LYS A 195 -5.87 26.80 -17.22
N PRO A 196 -6.07 28.09 -16.89
CA PRO A 196 -5.09 28.94 -16.20
C PRO A 196 -4.99 28.59 -14.71
N LEU A 197 -3.81 28.74 -14.11
CA LEU A 197 -3.54 28.36 -12.72
C LEU A 197 -4.37 29.19 -11.72
N GLU A 198 -4.55 30.46 -12.02
CA GLU A 198 -5.32 31.41 -11.21
C GLU A 198 -6.81 31.09 -11.09
N ALA A 199 -7.34 30.27 -12.01
CA ALA A 199 -8.71 29.81 -11.93
C ALA A 199 -8.92 28.73 -10.85
N VAL A 200 -7.85 28.07 -10.39
CA VAL A 200 -7.94 27.00 -9.39
C VAL A 200 -7.68 27.55 -8.01
N GLN A 201 -8.71 27.57 -7.15
CA GLN A 201 -8.61 27.98 -5.77
C GLN A 201 -8.03 26.89 -4.88
N ARG A 202 -8.38 25.63 -5.14
CA ARG A 202 -7.97 24.49 -4.31
C ARG A 202 -8.06 23.17 -5.08
N VAL A 203 -7.14 22.26 -4.76
CA VAL A 203 -7.23 20.83 -5.07
C VAL A 203 -7.59 20.08 -3.78
N LEU A 204 -8.58 19.20 -3.84
CA LEU A 204 -9.05 18.42 -2.71
C LEU A 204 -8.53 16.97 -2.77
N GLY A 205 -8.62 16.26 -1.65
CA GLY A 205 -8.27 14.83 -1.60
C GLY A 205 -6.78 14.56 -1.51
N GLY A 206 -6.02 15.47 -0.87
CA GLY A 206 -4.60 15.27 -0.55
C GLY A 206 -3.65 15.38 -1.74
N PHE A 207 -4.10 15.91 -2.86
CA PHE A 207 -3.24 16.26 -3.99
C PHE A 207 -2.75 17.70 -3.88
N GLU A 208 -1.55 17.94 -4.41
CA GLU A 208 -0.93 19.26 -4.44
C GLU A 208 -0.85 19.78 -5.87
N LEU A 209 -1.19 21.05 -6.06
CA LEU A 209 -1.01 21.77 -7.31
C LEU A 209 0.30 22.56 -7.20
N ALA A 210 1.37 22.01 -7.75
CA ALA A 210 2.67 22.65 -7.75
C ALA A 210 3.00 23.15 -9.17
N MET A 211 3.16 24.46 -9.33
CA MET A 211 3.47 25.09 -10.64
C MET A 211 2.53 24.68 -11.79
N GLY A 212 1.23 24.49 -11.48
CA GLY A 212 0.23 24.07 -12.46
C GLY A 212 0.20 22.57 -12.75
N GLU A 213 0.96 21.76 -12.02
CA GLU A 213 1.01 20.30 -12.16
C GLU A 213 0.46 19.61 -10.92
N ILE A 214 -0.40 18.59 -11.14
CA ILE A 214 -0.88 17.66 -10.11
C ILE A 214 -0.31 16.27 -10.44
N ARG A 215 0.46 15.69 -9.55
CA ARG A 215 1.03 14.33 -9.72
C ARG A 215 0.03 13.28 -9.26
N LEU A 216 -0.29 12.33 -10.13
CA LEU A 216 -1.23 11.25 -9.87
C LEU A 216 -0.54 9.92 -9.56
N GLY A 217 0.73 9.75 -9.99
CA GLY A 217 1.46 8.51 -9.85
C GLY A 217 1.12 7.50 -10.96
N SER A 218 0.57 6.34 -10.59
CA SER A 218 0.17 5.29 -11.55
C SER A 218 -1.33 5.32 -11.81
N LEU A 219 -1.71 4.99 -13.05
CA LEU A 219 -3.10 4.77 -13.48
C LEU A 219 -3.32 3.29 -13.77
N GLN A 220 -4.50 2.76 -13.45
CA GLN A 220 -4.87 1.36 -13.65
C GLN A 220 -5.80 1.19 -14.85
N TYR A 221 -5.73 0.03 -15.51
CA TYR A 221 -6.66 -0.36 -16.56
C TYR A 221 -8.08 -0.48 -16.03
N GLY A 222 -9.04 0.12 -16.75
CA GLY A 222 -10.47 -0.01 -16.45
C GLY A 222 -10.91 0.62 -15.14
N GLN A 223 -10.08 1.49 -14.53
CA GLN A 223 -10.39 2.20 -13.30
C GLN A 223 -10.33 3.70 -13.51
N SER A 224 -11.34 4.41 -13.01
CA SER A 224 -11.33 5.88 -12.98
C SER A 224 -10.47 6.39 -11.82
N THR A 225 -9.78 7.50 -12.04
CA THR A 225 -9.12 8.28 -11.01
C THR A 225 -9.73 9.68 -11.00
N ASP A 226 -10.41 10.02 -9.91
CA ASP A 226 -11.16 11.27 -9.81
C ASP A 226 -10.37 12.31 -9.02
N ILE A 227 -10.18 13.48 -9.61
CA ILE A 227 -9.53 14.64 -9.00
C ILE A 227 -10.54 15.77 -8.90
N LEU A 228 -10.69 16.32 -7.70
CA LEU A 228 -11.64 17.38 -7.45
C LEU A 228 -10.92 18.73 -7.34
N LEU A 229 -11.26 19.65 -8.23
CA LEU A 229 -10.76 21.01 -8.26
C LEU A 229 -11.87 21.97 -7.85
N GLN A 230 -11.60 22.86 -6.92
CA GLN A 230 -12.42 24.03 -6.66
C GLN A 230 -11.91 25.17 -7.52
N THR A 231 -12.77 25.67 -8.41
CA THR A 231 -12.44 26.76 -9.32
C THR A 231 -13.19 28.03 -8.98
N ASP A 232 -12.65 29.17 -9.41
CA ASP A 232 -13.36 30.44 -9.34
C ASP A 232 -14.43 30.48 -10.45
N PRO A 233 -15.72 30.67 -10.10
CA PRO A 233 -16.80 30.75 -11.08
C PRO A 233 -16.69 31.93 -12.05
N GLU A 234 -15.96 32.98 -11.69
CA GLU A 234 -15.74 34.18 -12.51
C GLU A 234 -14.49 34.06 -13.41
N ALA A 235 -13.68 33.03 -13.20
CA ALA A 235 -12.46 32.80 -13.99
C ALA A 235 -12.79 32.14 -15.34
N ALA A 236 -11.78 32.17 -16.23
CA ALA A 236 -11.85 31.45 -17.50
C ALA A 236 -11.98 29.92 -17.23
N PRO A 237 -12.66 29.17 -18.14
CA PRO A 237 -12.74 27.72 -18.06
C PRO A 237 -11.34 27.08 -17.96
N VAL A 238 -11.22 26.07 -17.12
CA VAL A 238 -9.97 25.36 -16.89
C VAL A 238 -9.74 24.34 -18.00
N GLU A 239 -8.59 24.40 -18.67
CA GLU A 239 -8.09 23.36 -19.54
C GLU A 239 -7.22 22.41 -18.72
N ILE A 240 -7.44 21.10 -18.89
CA ILE A 240 -6.68 20.06 -18.24
C ILE A 240 -5.99 19.20 -19.28
N GLN A 241 -4.68 19.00 -19.12
CA GLN A 241 -3.91 18.10 -19.96
C GLN A 241 -3.35 16.97 -19.10
N LEU A 242 -3.69 15.72 -19.42
CA LEU A 242 -3.11 14.53 -18.84
C LEU A 242 -1.86 14.14 -19.62
N GLN A 243 -0.76 13.94 -18.93
CA GLN A 243 0.47 13.34 -19.43
C GLN A 243 0.73 12.05 -18.67
N VAL A 244 1.02 10.96 -19.35
CA VAL A 244 1.28 9.65 -18.72
C VAL A 244 2.28 8.85 -19.54
N GLN A 245 3.15 8.10 -18.87
CA GLN A 245 4.05 7.16 -19.52
C GLN A 245 3.36 5.79 -19.57
N SER A 246 2.97 5.36 -20.79
CA SER A 246 2.45 4.02 -21.04
C SER A 246 3.57 3.06 -21.47
N LEU A 247 3.26 1.76 -21.58
CA LEU A 247 4.19 0.75 -22.13
C LEU A 247 4.58 1.05 -23.59
N SER A 248 3.66 1.66 -24.34
CA SER A 248 3.86 2.04 -25.77
C SER A 248 4.58 3.39 -25.94
N GLY A 249 4.89 4.08 -24.84
CA GLY A 249 5.51 5.40 -24.85
C GLY A 249 4.65 6.49 -24.19
N PRO A 250 5.09 7.74 -24.22
CA PRO A 250 4.38 8.86 -23.60
C PRO A 250 3.06 9.15 -24.31
N VAL A 251 2.01 9.37 -23.53
CA VAL A 251 0.67 9.74 -24.01
C VAL A 251 0.30 11.09 -23.41
N THR A 252 -0.25 11.97 -24.24
CA THR A 252 -0.79 13.27 -23.82
C THR A 252 -2.21 13.40 -24.31
N VAL A 253 -3.13 13.73 -23.39
CA VAL A 253 -4.55 13.94 -23.68
C VAL A 253 -4.96 15.28 -23.11
N THR A 254 -5.63 16.11 -23.91
CA THR A 254 -6.18 17.40 -23.47
C THR A 254 -7.68 17.29 -23.33
N SER A 255 -8.23 17.83 -22.24
CA SER A 255 -9.67 17.86 -22.02
C SER A 255 -10.34 18.79 -23.05
N THR A 256 -11.48 18.36 -23.56
CA THR A 256 -12.44 19.26 -24.21
C THR A 256 -13.29 19.97 -23.16
N PRO A 257 -13.80 21.19 -23.43
CA PRO A 257 -14.75 21.86 -22.54
C PRO A 257 -15.92 20.92 -22.22
N LEU A 258 -16.17 20.69 -20.93
CA LEU A 258 -17.12 19.68 -20.49
C LEU A 258 -18.53 20.25 -20.40
N THR A 259 -19.50 19.44 -20.77
CA THR A 259 -20.87 19.60 -20.30
C THR A 259 -20.91 19.44 -18.79
N PRO A 260 -21.83 20.12 -18.07
CA PRO A 260 -22.02 19.91 -16.64
C PRO A 260 -22.14 18.41 -16.32
N GLY A 261 -21.29 17.91 -15.43
CA GLY A 261 -21.31 16.52 -15.01
C GLY A 261 -22.47 16.21 -14.05
N ASP A 262 -22.57 14.94 -13.67
CA ASP A 262 -23.54 14.50 -12.67
C ASP A 262 -23.19 15.07 -11.28
N VAL A 263 -24.09 15.85 -10.73
CA VAL A 263 -23.95 16.49 -9.42
C VAL A 263 -23.76 15.44 -8.31
N ASN A 264 -24.39 14.26 -8.43
CA ASN A 264 -24.23 13.18 -7.46
C ASN A 264 -22.83 12.62 -7.48
N GLN A 265 -22.24 12.40 -8.66
CA GLN A 265 -20.84 11.94 -8.77
C GLN A 265 -19.87 12.96 -8.16
N VAL A 266 -20.07 14.25 -8.40
CA VAL A 266 -19.27 15.30 -7.77
C VAL A 266 -19.42 15.24 -6.24
N ALA A 267 -20.63 15.05 -5.74
CA ALA A 267 -20.88 14.95 -4.28
C ALA A 267 -20.24 13.70 -3.66
N VAL A 268 -20.27 12.55 -4.34
CA VAL A 268 -19.55 11.33 -3.91
C VAL A 268 -18.05 11.61 -3.81
N GLN A 269 -17.44 12.19 -4.85
CA GLN A 269 -16.02 12.50 -4.82
C GLN A 269 -15.66 13.57 -3.80
N PHE A 270 -16.55 14.52 -3.55
CA PHE A 270 -16.37 15.51 -2.48
C PHE A 270 -16.32 14.85 -1.09
N CYS A 271 -17.19 13.87 -0.82
CA CYS A 271 -17.15 13.09 0.43
C CYS A 271 -15.82 12.35 0.57
N ARG A 272 -15.37 11.62 -0.48
CA ARG A 272 -14.10 10.93 -0.50
C ARG A 272 -12.90 11.86 -0.26
N CYS A 273 -12.85 12.97 -1.00
CA CYS A 273 -11.76 13.95 -0.86
C CYS A 273 -11.76 14.60 0.54
N SER A 274 -12.95 14.90 1.10
CA SER A 274 -13.08 15.42 2.45
C SER A 274 -12.57 14.44 3.51
N PHE A 275 -12.79 13.13 3.29
CA PHE A 275 -12.23 12.09 4.16
C PHE A 275 -10.72 12.05 4.09
N VAL A 276 -10.13 12.03 2.91
CA VAL A 276 -8.67 12.06 2.74
C VAL A 276 -8.07 13.32 3.42
N ASP A 277 -8.64 14.50 3.17
CA ASP A 277 -8.18 15.75 3.77
C ASP A 277 -8.33 15.75 5.30
N CYS A 278 -9.35 15.06 5.84
CA CYS A 278 -9.51 14.86 7.28
C CYS A 278 -8.42 13.94 7.84
N LEU A 279 -8.17 12.78 7.21
CA LEU A 279 -7.16 11.83 7.66
C LEU A 279 -5.74 12.41 7.63
N MET A 280 -5.42 13.26 6.65
CA MET A 280 -4.14 13.96 6.59
C MET A 280 -3.91 14.90 7.79
N ARG A 281 -4.97 15.44 8.35
CA ARG A 281 -4.93 16.35 9.52
C ARG A 281 -5.16 15.61 10.84
N LEU A 282 -5.58 14.36 10.81
CA LEU A 282 -5.99 13.61 11.99
C LEU A 282 -4.81 13.36 12.94
N ALA A 283 -3.65 12.96 12.42
CA ALA A 283 -2.50 12.63 13.27
C ALA A 283 -2.01 13.82 14.10
N PRO A 284 -1.76 15.03 13.56
CA PRO A 284 -1.43 16.20 14.36
C PRO A 284 -2.51 16.53 15.42
N ALA A 285 -3.79 16.43 15.06
CA ALA A 285 -4.89 16.72 15.98
C ALA A 285 -4.95 15.73 17.16
N VAL A 286 -4.73 14.45 16.90
CA VAL A 286 -4.69 13.39 17.92
C VAL A 286 -3.45 13.51 18.82
N GLU A 287 -2.29 13.88 18.25
CA GLU A 287 -1.05 14.11 19.01
C GLU A 287 -1.20 15.29 19.98
N GLU A 288 -1.98 16.31 19.62
CA GLU A 288 -2.32 17.41 20.50
C GLU A 288 -3.36 16.98 21.56
N ASN A 289 -4.45 16.36 21.13
CA ASN A 289 -5.52 15.84 22.00
C ASN A 289 -6.35 14.80 21.25
N ILE A 290 -6.48 13.60 21.80
CA ILE A 290 -7.26 12.51 21.18
C ILE A 290 -8.72 12.87 20.96
N ASP A 291 -9.33 13.67 21.84
CA ASP A 291 -10.72 14.10 21.69
C ASP A 291 -10.91 15.07 20.51
N SER A 292 -9.87 15.78 20.10
CA SER A 292 -9.86 16.55 18.85
C SER A 292 -10.01 15.64 17.64
N GLY A 293 -9.30 14.49 17.61
CA GLY A 293 -9.44 13.50 16.56
C GLY A 293 -10.83 12.90 16.47
N LYS A 294 -11.43 12.53 17.62
CA LYS A 294 -12.82 12.04 17.69
C LYS A 294 -13.82 13.07 17.16
N THR A 295 -13.64 14.33 17.57
CA THR A 295 -14.51 15.43 17.14
C THR A 295 -14.42 15.65 15.63
N MET A 296 -13.21 15.57 15.05
CA MET A 296 -12.98 15.71 13.62
C MET A 296 -13.67 14.61 12.82
N LEU A 297 -13.51 13.34 13.22
CA LEU A 297 -14.14 12.20 12.52
C LEU A 297 -15.67 12.25 12.65
N LYS A 298 -16.20 12.60 13.82
CA LYS A 298 -17.63 12.76 14.01
C LYS A 298 -18.21 13.89 13.14
N ALA A 299 -17.58 15.06 13.14
CA ALA A 299 -18.01 16.18 12.30
C ALA A 299 -17.99 15.82 10.81
N LEU A 300 -16.98 15.06 10.37
CA LEU A 300 -16.91 14.55 9.00
C LEU A 300 -18.05 13.57 8.71
N ALA A 301 -18.31 12.60 9.60
CA ALA A 301 -19.41 11.65 9.43
C ALA A 301 -20.76 12.36 9.32
N ASP A 302 -21.02 13.35 10.20
CA ASP A 302 -22.23 14.16 10.17
C ASP A 302 -22.34 14.95 8.84
N GLN A 303 -21.25 15.52 8.35
CA GLN A 303 -21.18 16.21 7.06
C GLN A 303 -21.48 15.26 5.89
N VAL A 304 -20.85 14.09 5.84
CA VAL A 304 -21.03 13.09 4.78
C VAL A 304 -22.46 12.56 4.78
N ALA A 305 -23.03 12.27 5.96
CA ALA A 305 -24.41 11.82 6.09
C ALA A 305 -25.45 12.87 5.66
N ALA A 306 -25.11 14.15 5.74
CA ALA A 306 -25.98 15.26 5.34
C ALA A 306 -25.91 15.60 3.84
N THR A 307 -25.02 14.97 3.06
CA THR A 307 -24.90 15.24 1.62
C THR A 307 -26.09 14.70 0.83
N PRO A 308 -26.45 15.30 -0.31
CA PRO A 308 -27.47 14.75 -1.20
C PRO A 308 -27.16 13.33 -1.69
N ALA A 309 -25.86 13.00 -1.82
CA ALA A 309 -25.37 11.68 -2.26
C ALA A 309 -25.30 10.66 -1.11
N SER A 310 -25.86 10.93 0.08
CA SER A 310 -25.74 10.06 1.25
C SER A 310 -26.31 8.65 1.07
N SER A 311 -27.22 8.44 0.10
CA SER A 311 -27.77 7.12 -0.25
C SER A 311 -26.91 6.35 -1.26
N GLU A 312 -25.91 6.98 -1.86
CA GLU A 312 -25.02 6.31 -2.83
C GLU A 312 -24.16 5.25 -2.11
N VAL A 313 -23.98 4.10 -2.77
CA VAL A 313 -23.23 2.95 -2.21
C VAL A 313 -21.83 3.36 -1.75
N HIS A 314 -21.13 4.16 -2.55
CA HIS A 314 -19.79 4.65 -2.21
C HIS A 314 -19.77 5.53 -0.97
N VAL A 315 -20.81 6.33 -0.76
CA VAL A 315 -20.92 7.20 0.43
C VAL A 315 -21.30 6.40 1.68
N GLN A 316 -22.18 5.40 1.52
CA GLN A 316 -22.52 4.50 2.64
C GLN A 316 -21.29 3.70 3.09
N ALA A 317 -20.56 3.09 2.17
CA ALA A 317 -19.33 2.36 2.48
C ALA A 317 -18.25 3.28 3.08
N LEU A 318 -18.13 4.53 2.59
CA LEU A 318 -17.22 5.52 3.16
C LEU A 318 -17.59 5.89 4.60
N LEU A 319 -18.90 5.99 4.92
CA LEU A 319 -19.38 6.22 6.29
C LEU A 319 -19.00 5.05 7.22
N GLU A 320 -19.06 3.81 6.73
CA GLU A 320 -18.60 2.64 7.49
C GLU A 320 -17.09 2.71 7.76
N ASP A 321 -16.28 3.16 6.81
CA ASP A 321 -14.83 3.34 7.01
C ASP A 321 -14.55 4.44 8.07
N ILE A 322 -15.29 5.56 8.02
CA ILE A 322 -15.16 6.67 8.98
C ILE A 322 -15.55 6.23 10.40
N LEU A 323 -16.72 5.59 10.52
CA LEU A 323 -17.35 5.23 11.81
C LEU A 323 -16.83 3.89 12.36
N GLY A 324 -16.19 3.09 11.53
CA GLY A 324 -15.59 1.80 11.88
C GLY A 324 -14.16 1.93 12.43
N GLN A 325 -13.20 1.36 11.73
CA GLN A 325 -11.82 1.29 12.21
C GLN A 325 -11.14 2.67 12.41
N CYS A 326 -11.49 3.69 11.62
CA CYS A 326 -10.94 5.03 11.82
C CYS A 326 -11.41 5.64 13.16
N ALA A 327 -12.69 5.48 13.52
CA ALA A 327 -13.21 5.92 14.83
C ALA A 327 -12.61 5.10 15.97
N GLU A 328 -12.47 3.77 15.80
CA GLU A 328 -11.82 2.91 16.78
C GLU A 328 -10.36 3.30 17.01
N ALA A 329 -9.62 3.67 15.96
CA ALA A 329 -8.23 4.09 16.05
C ALA A 329 -8.01 5.28 16.99
N VAL A 330 -9.00 6.17 17.12
CA VAL A 330 -8.94 7.34 18.00
C VAL A 330 -9.80 7.19 19.26
N GLU A 331 -10.38 6.02 19.52
CA GLU A 331 -11.23 5.81 20.70
C GLU A 331 -10.47 6.00 22.01
N LYS A 332 -9.22 5.50 22.05
CA LYS A 332 -8.32 5.54 23.22
C LYS A 332 -6.90 5.86 22.80
N PRO A 333 -6.12 6.56 23.66
CA PRO A 333 -4.71 6.84 23.39
C PRO A 333 -3.88 5.56 23.12
N GLU A 334 -4.24 4.45 23.80
CA GLU A 334 -3.56 3.16 23.63
C GLU A 334 -3.76 2.60 22.22
N TYR A 335 -4.96 2.75 21.63
CA TYR A 335 -5.25 2.29 20.27
C TYR A 335 -4.49 3.12 19.24
N TRP A 336 -4.52 4.46 19.40
CA TRP A 336 -3.75 5.34 18.53
C TRP A 336 -2.26 5.05 18.55
N ASN A 337 -1.68 4.99 19.76
CA ASN A 337 -0.24 4.78 19.92
C ASN A 337 0.21 3.41 19.44
N ARG A 338 -0.63 2.39 19.53
CA ARG A 338 -0.30 1.03 19.16
C ARG A 338 -0.46 0.80 17.66
N TRP A 339 -1.63 1.09 17.08
CA TRP A 339 -1.93 0.73 15.71
C TRP A 339 -2.56 1.85 14.88
N GLY A 340 -3.35 2.74 15.48
CA GLY A 340 -4.11 3.77 14.75
C GLY A 340 -3.22 4.69 13.92
N LYS A 341 -2.09 5.14 14.49
CA LYS A 341 -1.11 5.99 13.81
C LYS A 341 -0.46 5.33 12.57
N HIS A 342 -0.51 3.99 12.49
CA HIS A 342 0.00 3.22 11.36
C HIS A 342 -1.10 2.90 10.35
N TYR A 343 -2.30 2.59 10.83
CA TYR A 343 -3.45 2.22 10.02
C TYR A 343 -4.06 3.40 9.24
N VAL A 344 -4.28 4.54 9.92
CA VAL A 344 -4.92 5.72 9.31
C VAL A 344 -4.24 6.18 8.02
N PRO A 345 -2.90 6.29 7.94
CA PRO A 345 -2.24 6.61 6.68
C PRO A 345 -2.46 5.56 5.58
N SER A 346 -2.58 4.28 5.93
CA SER A 346 -2.84 3.23 4.94
C SER A 346 -4.22 3.39 4.28
N VAL A 347 -5.27 3.65 5.06
CA VAL A 347 -6.62 3.94 4.55
C VAL A 347 -6.63 5.25 3.77
N MET A 348 -5.92 6.26 4.25
CA MET A 348 -5.78 7.54 3.54
C MET A 348 -5.21 7.34 2.13
N PHE A 349 -4.16 6.54 1.96
CA PHE A 349 -3.60 6.23 0.64
C PHE A 349 -4.59 5.49 -0.26
N ALA A 350 -5.33 4.51 0.27
CA ALA A 350 -6.35 3.78 -0.49
C ALA A 350 -7.39 4.73 -1.09
N HIS A 351 -7.96 5.61 -0.26
CA HIS A 351 -8.97 6.59 -0.73
C HIS A 351 -8.37 7.70 -1.59
N LYS A 352 -7.14 8.14 -1.33
CA LYS A 352 -6.46 9.15 -2.14
C LYS A 352 -6.22 8.64 -3.57
N LEU A 353 -5.66 7.44 -3.69
CA LEU A 353 -5.29 6.85 -4.98
C LEU A 353 -6.40 5.99 -5.59
N GLN A 354 -7.52 5.84 -4.89
CA GLN A 354 -8.64 4.98 -5.27
C GLN A 354 -8.18 3.56 -5.61
N GLN A 355 -7.38 2.96 -4.70
CA GLN A 355 -6.82 1.62 -4.84
C GLN A 355 -7.19 0.75 -3.65
N CYS A 356 -7.66 -0.46 -3.91
CA CYS A 356 -7.91 -1.46 -2.88
C CYS A 356 -6.56 -1.93 -2.29
N ASN A 357 -6.37 -1.76 -0.98
CA ASN A 357 -5.15 -2.17 -0.28
C ASN A 357 -5.39 -3.09 0.93
N ASN A 358 -6.64 -3.35 1.28
CA ASN A 358 -7.02 -4.23 2.39
C ASN A 358 -8.38 -4.90 2.11
N PHE A 359 -8.94 -5.60 3.09
CA PHE A 359 -10.23 -6.30 2.95
C PHE A 359 -11.25 -5.92 4.05
N LYS A 360 -10.92 -4.98 4.92
CA LYS A 360 -11.77 -4.64 6.09
C LYS A 360 -12.62 -3.42 5.86
N ASP A 361 -12.09 -2.43 5.16
CA ASP A 361 -12.72 -1.13 4.98
C ASP A 361 -13.64 -1.19 3.75
N PRO A 362 -14.97 -1.15 3.93
CA PRO A 362 -15.94 -1.34 2.84
C PRO A 362 -15.78 -0.35 1.69
N GLY A 363 -15.48 0.91 1.99
CA GLY A 363 -15.24 1.92 0.97
C GLY A 363 -14.00 1.65 0.12
N VAL A 364 -12.97 1.06 0.72
CA VAL A 364 -11.74 0.65 0.03
C VAL A 364 -12.01 -0.52 -0.93
N GLN A 365 -12.95 -1.43 -0.59
CA GLN A 365 -13.31 -2.58 -1.44
C GLN A 365 -13.95 -2.18 -2.76
N LEU A 366 -14.50 -0.98 -2.86
CA LEU A 366 -15.13 -0.49 -4.09
C LEU A 366 -14.11 0.01 -5.14
N TYR A 367 -12.83 0.05 -4.79
CA TYR A 367 -11.77 0.40 -5.74
C TYR A 367 -11.21 -0.86 -6.41
N GLY A 368 -11.14 -0.80 -7.72
CA GLY A 368 -10.59 -1.86 -8.53
C GLY A 368 -11.41 -2.06 -9.80
N SER A 369 -10.73 -2.40 -10.89
CA SER A 369 -11.34 -2.76 -12.16
C SER A 369 -11.61 -4.27 -12.22
N GLU A 370 -12.28 -4.71 -13.30
CA GLU A 370 -12.40 -6.14 -13.60
C GLU A 370 -11.02 -6.81 -13.73
N LEU A 371 -10.08 -6.15 -14.43
CA LEU A 371 -8.72 -6.68 -14.56
C LEU A 371 -8.02 -6.80 -13.20
N PHE A 372 -8.19 -5.81 -12.31
CA PHE A 372 -7.68 -5.91 -10.94
C PHE A 372 -8.28 -7.11 -10.21
N ALA A 373 -9.59 -7.33 -10.33
CA ALA A 373 -10.28 -8.44 -9.68
C ALA A 373 -9.78 -9.80 -10.20
N ASP A 374 -9.61 -9.95 -11.51
CA ASP A 374 -9.09 -11.17 -12.14
C ASP A 374 -7.66 -11.48 -11.66
N ILE A 375 -6.78 -10.47 -11.64
CA ILE A 375 -5.40 -10.63 -11.17
C ILE A 375 -5.39 -10.94 -9.68
N ARG A 376 -6.22 -10.28 -8.88
CA ARG A 376 -6.36 -10.54 -7.44
C ARG A 376 -6.76 -11.99 -7.18
N ASP A 377 -7.73 -12.50 -7.92
CA ASP A 377 -8.23 -13.88 -7.76
C ASP A 377 -7.15 -14.90 -8.14
N ILE A 378 -6.34 -14.62 -9.17
CA ILE A 378 -5.16 -15.42 -9.55
C ILE A 378 -4.11 -15.39 -8.43
N ALA A 379 -3.79 -14.21 -7.92
CA ALA A 379 -2.78 -14.03 -6.86
C ALA A 379 -3.24 -14.66 -5.53
N ASP A 380 -4.53 -14.56 -5.18
CA ASP A 380 -5.11 -15.19 -4.00
C ASP A 380 -5.11 -16.73 -4.14
N ALA A 381 -5.44 -17.25 -5.32
CA ALA A 381 -5.33 -18.68 -5.60
C ALA A 381 -3.88 -19.18 -5.51
N ALA A 382 -2.90 -18.37 -5.97
CA ALA A 382 -1.48 -18.68 -5.82
C ALA A 382 -1.07 -18.69 -4.34
N PHE A 383 -1.45 -17.66 -3.57
CA PHE A 383 -1.20 -17.59 -2.13
C PHE A 383 -1.76 -18.80 -1.38
N ASN A 384 -3.01 -19.19 -1.66
CA ASN A 384 -3.68 -20.29 -0.98
C ASN A 384 -3.11 -21.68 -1.35
N LYS A 385 -2.43 -21.81 -2.50
CA LYS A 385 -1.76 -23.06 -2.93
C LYS A 385 -0.36 -23.22 -2.35
N LEU A 386 0.26 -22.12 -1.90
CA LEU A 386 1.58 -22.20 -1.30
C LEU A 386 1.55 -23.07 -0.03
N PRO A 387 2.60 -23.88 0.20
CA PRO A 387 2.73 -24.58 1.46
C PRO A 387 2.77 -23.56 2.61
N ALA A 388 2.26 -23.95 3.77
CA ALA A 388 2.35 -23.11 4.96
C ALA A 388 3.81 -22.67 5.18
N PRO A 389 4.06 -21.43 5.61
CA PRO A 389 5.42 -20.95 5.84
C PRO A 389 6.16 -21.90 6.78
N SER A 390 7.35 -22.34 6.39
CA SER A 390 8.20 -23.17 7.25
C SER A 390 8.92 -22.27 8.24
N VAL A 391 8.96 -22.70 9.50
CA VAL A 391 9.76 -22.02 10.53
C VAL A 391 11.22 -22.07 10.14
N THR A 392 11.85 -20.93 9.92
CA THR A 392 13.29 -20.84 9.73
C THR A 392 13.95 -21.28 11.03
N PRO A 393 14.80 -22.33 11.05
CA PRO A 393 15.42 -22.79 12.27
C PRO A 393 16.16 -21.62 12.93
N ALA A 394 15.81 -21.29 14.17
CA ALA A 394 16.53 -20.29 14.93
C ALA A 394 18.00 -20.74 15.00
N ARG A 395 18.91 -19.94 14.44
CA ARG A 395 20.34 -20.18 14.64
C ARG A 395 20.58 -20.16 16.13
N TYR A 396 21.13 -21.27 16.65
CA TYR A 396 21.47 -21.43 18.05
C TYR A 396 22.17 -20.18 18.58
N ARG A 397 21.61 -19.49 19.58
CA ARG A 397 22.31 -18.42 20.28
C ARG A 397 23.44 -19.08 21.07
N TYR A 398 24.67 -18.74 20.74
CA TYR A 398 25.79 -18.93 21.64
C TYR A 398 25.62 -17.93 22.82
N LEU A 399 25.09 -18.37 23.91
CA LEU A 399 25.31 -17.69 25.19
C LEU A 399 26.77 -17.92 25.56
N GLY A 400 27.48 -16.84 25.89
CA GLY A 400 28.89 -16.89 26.23
C GLY A 400 29.17 -17.99 27.28
N GLY A 401 29.91 -19.03 26.85
CA GLY A 401 30.21 -20.21 27.68
C GLY A 401 30.16 -21.55 26.96
N GLY A 402 29.89 -21.58 25.63
CA GLY A 402 30.11 -22.79 24.82
C GLY A 402 29.10 -23.92 24.98
N GLN A 403 27.94 -23.73 25.63
CA GLN A 403 26.88 -24.73 25.70
C GLN A 403 25.73 -24.40 24.76
N LEU A 404 25.41 -25.35 23.86
CA LEU A 404 24.21 -25.41 23.04
C LEU A 404 23.00 -25.66 23.95
N VAL A 405 22.21 -24.65 24.27
CA VAL A 405 20.95 -24.82 25.02
C VAL A 405 19.83 -25.05 24.04
N HIS A 406 19.27 -26.24 24.06
CA HIS A 406 18.03 -26.60 23.36
C HIS A 406 16.89 -25.76 23.96
N ASN A 407 16.20 -24.98 23.13
CA ASN A 407 15.01 -24.27 23.58
C ASN A 407 13.85 -25.29 23.73
N PRO A 408 13.36 -25.58 24.95
CA PRO A 408 12.36 -26.62 25.16
C PRO A 408 10.95 -26.32 24.60
N ALA A 409 10.74 -25.14 23.97
CA ALA A 409 9.48 -24.79 23.34
C ALA A 409 9.26 -25.45 21.95
N PHE A 410 10.22 -26.24 21.44
CA PHE A 410 10.18 -26.81 20.09
C PHE A 410 10.10 -28.33 20.03
N SER A 411 9.51 -28.97 21.01
CA SER A 411 9.23 -30.40 20.92
C SER A 411 7.76 -30.65 20.62
N THR A 412 7.58 -31.29 19.46
CA THR A 412 6.43 -32.12 19.04
C THR A 412 5.35 -31.53 18.12
N THR A 413 5.40 -32.06 16.95
CA THR A 413 4.51 -32.22 15.79
C THR A 413 3.13 -32.85 16.05
N SER A 414 2.50 -32.74 17.21
CA SER A 414 1.23 -33.45 17.48
C SER A 414 0.04 -32.61 17.93
N HIS A 415 0.11 -31.28 17.98
CA HIS A 415 -1.01 -30.47 18.50
C HIS A 415 -1.78 -29.60 17.49
N LEU A 416 -1.56 -29.78 16.20
CA LEU A 416 -2.31 -29.02 15.18
C LEU A 416 -3.74 -29.56 14.90
N ARG A 417 -4.15 -30.64 15.58
CA ARG A 417 -5.50 -31.23 15.43
C ARG A 417 -6.51 -30.83 16.50
N ASP A 418 -6.08 -30.27 17.63
CA ASP A 418 -6.95 -30.05 18.80
C ASP A 418 -7.37 -28.60 19.03
N LEU A 419 -6.88 -27.65 18.24
CA LEU A 419 -7.39 -26.29 18.25
C LEU A 419 -8.39 -26.14 17.12
N GLY A 420 -9.66 -26.39 17.42
CA GLY A 420 -10.81 -26.18 16.56
C GLY A 420 -10.98 -24.70 16.16
N ILE A 421 -10.02 -24.15 15.44
CA ILE A 421 -10.19 -22.88 14.74
C ILE A 421 -10.92 -23.20 13.44
N SER A 422 -12.23 -23.28 13.54
CA SER A 422 -13.12 -23.12 12.43
C SER A 422 -12.79 -21.77 11.80
N ARG A 423 -12.19 -21.80 10.59
CA ARG A 423 -12.21 -20.65 9.70
C ARG A 423 -13.68 -20.30 9.50
N SER A 424 -14.14 -19.20 10.05
CA SER A 424 -15.38 -18.60 9.58
C SER A 424 -15.09 -18.27 8.11
N ALA A 425 -15.76 -19.01 7.23
CA ALA A 425 -15.82 -18.66 5.82
C ALA A 425 -16.16 -17.16 5.72
N PRO A 426 -15.58 -16.43 4.76
CA PRO A 426 -16.07 -15.10 4.44
C PRO A 426 -17.58 -15.22 4.29
N ARG A 427 -18.36 -14.34 4.92
CA ARG A 427 -19.78 -14.23 4.60
C ARG A 427 -19.81 -14.00 3.09
N GLU A 428 -20.39 -14.95 2.35
CA GLU A 428 -20.78 -14.73 0.97
C GLU A 428 -21.68 -13.49 0.99
N ILE A 429 -21.13 -12.39 0.52
CA ILE A 429 -21.93 -11.23 0.14
C ILE A 429 -22.69 -11.72 -1.08
N ASP A 430 -24.00 -11.84 -0.96
CA ASP A 430 -24.88 -12.22 -2.06
C ASP A 430 -24.79 -11.16 -3.16
N MET A 431 -23.92 -11.42 -4.14
CA MET A 431 -23.69 -10.56 -5.30
C MET A 431 -24.83 -10.62 -6.33
N SER A 432 -25.91 -11.38 -6.06
CA SER A 432 -27.05 -11.49 -6.97
C SER A 432 -27.81 -10.18 -7.14
N ALA A 433 -27.72 -9.26 -6.16
CA ALA A 433 -28.34 -7.94 -6.24
C ALA A 433 -27.59 -6.94 -7.15
N TYR A 434 -26.37 -7.27 -7.58
CA TYR A 434 -25.53 -6.36 -8.38
C TYR A 434 -25.61 -6.58 -9.89
N ASN A 435 -26.14 -7.73 -10.34
CA ASN A 435 -26.22 -8.05 -11.77
C ASN A 435 -27.46 -7.50 -12.48
N ASP A 436 -28.46 -6.98 -11.78
CA ASP A 436 -29.68 -6.45 -12.41
C ASP A 436 -29.64 -4.95 -12.72
N ALA A 437 -28.56 -4.23 -12.39
CA ALA A 437 -28.46 -2.78 -12.63
C ALA A 437 -27.74 -2.38 -13.93
N SER A 438 -27.29 -3.34 -14.75
CA SER A 438 -26.55 -3.08 -16.01
C SER A 438 -27.32 -3.43 -17.29
N ALA A 439 -28.62 -3.71 -17.19
CA ALA A 439 -29.49 -3.93 -18.35
C ALA A 439 -30.70 -2.98 -18.27
N GLY A 440 -30.47 -1.72 -18.65
CA GLY A 440 -31.51 -0.72 -18.79
C GLY A 440 -30.99 0.53 -19.44
#